data_dfbe7a06e832c7a3500b8f2291626e43
#
_entry.id   dfbe7a06e832c7a3500b8f2291626e43
#
_cell.length_a   1.000
_cell.length_b   1.000
_cell.length_c   1.000
_cell.angle_alpha   90.00
_cell.angle_beta   90.00
_cell.angle_gamma   90.00
#
_symmetry.space_group_name_H-M   'P 1'
#
loop_
_entity.id
_entity.type
_entity.pdbx_description
1 polymer ?
#
loop_
_entity_poly.entity_id
_entity_poly.type
_entity_poly.pdbx_seq_one_letter_code
_entity_poly.pdbx_strand_id
1 'polypeptide(L)'
;MPDTARRHRASSKSTQLADIAERTGYSLATVSKVLNGRSDVAAGTRQIIEEALRDSGYTKRISTTKNRKLIEAVFQNFDNIWSLEMLRGIVHEASAHEMSVVTTESGDRSHPDSRWVEGVLRRQPLGVVLVFSNLTESEKSRLQAFNIDYVTLDPAGDPSPDNLSVQADNWTGGLIATRH
;
A
#
# COMPACT_ATOMS: atom_id res chain seq x y z
N MET A 1 -27.14 18.04 -22.24
CA MET A 1 -27.39 18.20 -20.81
C MET A 1 -26.56 17.21 -19.97
N PRO A 2 -25.23 17.41 -19.74
CA PRO A 2 -24.47 16.54 -18.81
C PRO A 2 -23.67 17.30 -17.74
N ASP A 3 -24.05 18.51 -17.30
CA ASP A 3 -23.19 19.29 -16.37
C ASP A 3 -23.68 19.33 -14.91
N THR A 4 -24.90 18.93 -14.63
CA THR A 4 -25.50 19.01 -13.27
C THR A 4 -25.01 17.89 -12.34
N ALA A 5 -24.74 16.71 -12.85
CA ALA A 5 -24.31 15.55 -12.05
C ALA A 5 -22.85 15.68 -11.54
N ARG A 6 -22.02 16.45 -12.23
CA ARG A 6 -20.61 16.68 -11.88
C ARG A 6 -20.46 17.67 -10.73
N ARG A 7 -21.34 18.66 -10.63
CA ARG A 7 -21.35 19.68 -9.55
C ARG A 7 -21.86 19.12 -8.23
N HIS A 8 -22.88 18.25 -8.21
CA HIS A 8 -23.38 17.61 -6.99
C HIS A 8 -22.37 16.63 -6.36
N ARG A 9 -21.55 15.96 -7.18
CA ARG A 9 -20.50 15.04 -6.68
C ARG A 9 -19.28 15.74 -6.08
N ALA A 10 -18.94 16.94 -6.55
CA ALA A 10 -17.85 17.73 -5.98
C ALA A 10 -18.23 18.35 -4.63
N SER A 11 -19.48 18.74 -4.44
CA SER A 11 -20.01 19.29 -3.19
C SER A 11 -20.00 18.28 -2.04
N SER A 12 -20.37 17.02 -2.27
CA SER A 12 -20.40 15.99 -1.21
C SER A 12 -19.00 15.61 -0.69
N LYS A 13 -17.96 15.76 -1.52
CA LYS A 13 -16.57 15.44 -1.14
C LYS A 13 -15.92 16.52 -0.28
N SER A 14 -16.19 17.80 -0.59
CA SER A 14 -15.68 18.91 0.23
C SER A 14 -16.32 18.89 1.62
N THR A 15 -17.56 18.45 1.72
CA THR A 15 -18.28 18.29 2.97
C THR A 15 -17.65 17.19 3.84
N GLN A 16 -17.37 16.00 3.29
CA GLN A 16 -16.77 14.91 4.06
C GLN A 16 -15.36 15.22 4.58
N LEU A 17 -14.52 15.87 3.80
CA LEU A 17 -13.19 16.30 4.27
C LEU A 17 -13.27 17.46 5.28
N ALA A 18 -14.26 18.34 5.13
CA ALA A 18 -14.52 19.39 6.09
C ALA A 18 -14.97 18.81 7.44
N ASP A 19 -15.82 17.79 7.44
CA ASP A 19 -16.27 17.10 8.65
C ASP A 19 -15.09 16.42 9.38
N ILE A 20 -14.14 15.83 8.63
CA ILE A 20 -12.93 15.25 9.21
C ILE A 20 -12.02 16.33 9.79
N ALA A 21 -11.85 17.45 9.09
CA ALA A 21 -11.09 18.60 9.56
C ALA A 21 -11.67 19.16 10.87
N GLU A 22 -12.99 19.29 10.96
CA GLU A 22 -13.70 19.73 12.15
C GLU A 22 -13.55 18.73 13.31
N ARG A 23 -13.76 17.44 13.06
CA ARG A 23 -13.62 16.36 14.08
C ARG A 23 -12.21 16.23 14.64
N THR A 24 -11.20 16.44 13.82
CA THR A 24 -9.79 16.28 14.22
C THR A 24 -9.16 17.58 14.72
N GLY A 25 -9.83 18.73 14.53
CA GLY A 25 -9.29 20.05 14.88
C GLY A 25 -8.17 20.54 13.97
N TYR A 26 -7.93 19.86 12.84
CA TYR A 26 -6.91 20.25 11.86
C TYR A 26 -7.53 20.96 10.66
N SER A 27 -6.72 21.78 9.98
CA SER A 27 -7.19 22.46 8.77
C SER A 27 -7.47 21.48 7.63
N LEU A 28 -8.42 21.83 6.75
CA LEU A 28 -8.71 21.06 5.53
C LEU A 28 -7.46 20.85 4.67
N ALA A 29 -6.54 21.82 4.66
CA ALA A 29 -5.27 21.71 3.97
C ALA A 29 -4.38 20.61 4.58
N THR A 30 -4.35 20.49 5.92
CA THR A 30 -3.61 19.45 6.63
C THR A 30 -4.19 18.07 6.36
N VAL A 31 -5.52 17.93 6.42
CA VAL A 31 -6.22 16.68 6.07
C VAL A 31 -5.93 16.28 4.62
N SER A 32 -5.95 17.25 3.70
CA SER A 32 -5.61 16.99 2.29
C SER A 32 -4.15 16.59 2.08
N LYS A 33 -3.21 17.14 2.86
CA LYS A 33 -1.79 16.74 2.82
C LYS A 33 -1.62 15.29 3.27
N VAL A 34 -2.26 14.87 4.35
CA VAL A 34 -2.25 13.49 4.84
C VAL A 34 -2.83 12.56 3.78
N LEU A 35 -4.00 12.89 3.23
CA LEU A 35 -4.64 12.16 2.13
C LEU A 35 -3.76 11.99 0.89
N ASN A 36 -2.88 12.94 0.63
CA ASN A 36 -1.97 12.91 -0.51
C ASN A 36 -0.58 12.37 -0.18
N GLY A 37 -0.39 11.77 1.02
CA GLY A 37 0.86 11.15 1.42
C GLY A 37 2.04 12.14 1.54
N ARG A 38 1.76 13.42 1.84
CA ARG A 38 2.82 14.42 1.97
C ARG A 38 3.64 14.18 3.23
N SER A 39 4.96 14.23 3.10
CA SER A 39 5.91 13.99 4.20
C SER A 39 6.02 15.15 5.20
N ASP A 40 5.51 16.33 4.84
CA ASP A 40 5.58 17.57 5.62
C ASP A 40 4.52 17.66 6.74
N VAL A 41 3.93 16.54 7.15
CA VAL A 41 2.97 16.44 8.27
C VAL A 41 3.58 15.59 9.37
N ALA A 42 3.58 16.10 10.60
CA ALA A 42 4.10 15.38 11.77
C ALA A 42 3.41 14.03 11.97
N ALA A 43 4.18 13.01 12.43
CA ALA A 43 3.70 11.64 12.55
C ALA A 43 2.42 11.51 13.41
N GLY A 44 2.38 12.18 14.57
CA GLY A 44 1.21 12.17 15.45
C GLY A 44 -0.04 12.80 14.81
N THR A 45 0.12 13.91 14.10
CA THR A 45 -0.98 14.55 13.36
C THR A 45 -1.49 13.64 12.23
N ARG A 46 -0.58 12.97 11.54
CA ARG A 46 -0.90 12.00 10.50
C ARG A 46 -1.75 10.87 11.05
N GLN A 47 -1.32 10.26 12.15
CA GLN A 47 -2.03 9.14 12.78
C GLN A 47 -3.47 9.50 13.16
N ILE A 48 -3.68 10.66 13.80
CA ILE A 48 -5.01 11.14 14.20
C ILE A 48 -5.93 11.33 12.98
N ILE A 49 -5.40 11.91 11.91
CA ILE A 49 -6.19 12.15 10.68
C ILE A 49 -6.48 10.83 9.94
N GLU A 50 -5.53 9.92 9.86
CA GLU A 50 -5.72 8.60 9.23
C GLU A 50 -6.74 7.76 9.98
N GLU A 51 -6.77 7.84 11.31
CA GLU A 51 -7.76 7.18 12.16
C GLU A 51 -9.16 7.75 11.93
N ALA A 52 -9.30 9.06 11.91
CA ALA A 52 -10.58 9.73 11.64
C ALA A 52 -11.10 9.47 10.21
N LEU A 53 -10.20 9.36 9.23
CA LEU A 53 -10.54 8.96 7.85
C LEU A 53 -11.09 7.53 7.81
N ARG A 54 -10.46 6.60 8.52
CA ARG A 54 -10.90 5.21 8.64
C ARG A 54 -12.29 5.10 9.28
N ASP A 55 -12.47 5.75 10.42
CA ASP A 55 -13.73 5.72 11.18
C ASP A 55 -14.91 6.34 10.43
N SER A 56 -14.63 7.31 9.56
CA SER A 56 -15.64 7.94 8.72
C SER A 56 -16.04 7.11 7.49
N GLY A 57 -15.40 5.96 7.27
CA GLY A 57 -15.57 5.19 6.04
C GLY A 57 -15.13 5.95 4.79
N TYR A 58 -14.32 7.01 4.96
CA TYR A 58 -13.84 7.82 3.86
C TYR A 58 -12.87 7.00 2.99
N THR A 59 -13.40 6.43 1.94
CA THR A 59 -12.56 5.85 0.89
C THR A 59 -12.23 6.97 -0.09
N LYS A 60 -10.96 7.38 -0.16
CA LYS A 60 -10.52 8.28 -1.23
C LYS A 60 -10.91 7.62 -2.54
N ARG A 61 -11.99 8.09 -3.17
CA ARG A 61 -12.25 7.76 -4.58
C ARG A 61 -11.08 8.35 -5.35
N ILE A 62 -10.07 7.54 -5.53
CA ILE A 62 -8.92 7.83 -6.35
C ILE A 62 -9.48 8.30 -7.69
N SER A 63 -9.08 9.50 -8.10
CA SER A 63 -9.29 9.98 -9.46
C SER A 63 -9.10 8.78 -10.40
N THR A 64 -10.05 8.52 -11.27
CA THR A 64 -10.14 7.33 -12.14
C THR A 64 -8.94 7.10 -13.07
N THR A 65 -7.89 7.81 -12.88
CA THR A 65 -6.56 7.60 -13.43
C THR A 65 -5.66 6.94 -12.35
N LYS A 66 -6.11 5.83 -11.73
CA LYS A 66 -5.15 4.86 -11.23
C LYS A 66 -4.21 4.59 -12.39
N ASN A 67 -2.92 4.61 -12.13
CA ASN A 67 -1.98 4.06 -13.10
C ASN A 67 -2.20 2.54 -13.12
N ARG A 68 -3.31 2.11 -13.75
CA ARG A 68 -3.76 0.72 -13.81
C ARG A 68 -2.73 -0.21 -14.48
N LYS A 69 -1.63 0.37 -14.94
CA LYS A 69 -0.51 -0.32 -15.58
C LYS A 69 0.73 -0.32 -14.69
N LEU A 70 0.61 -0.03 -13.39
CA LEU A 70 1.72 -0.01 -12.45
C LEU A 70 1.50 -0.99 -11.30
N ILE A 71 2.45 -1.90 -11.12
CA ILE A 71 2.61 -2.75 -9.95
C ILE A 71 3.81 -2.25 -9.16
N GLU A 72 3.73 -2.23 -7.85
CA GLU A 72 4.88 -1.94 -7.00
C GLU A 72 5.36 -3.20 -6.30
N ALA A 73 6.62 -3.57 -6.53
CA ALA A 73 7.28 -4.69 -5.87
C ALA A 73 8.16 -4.14 -4.75
N VAL A 74 7.81 -4.47 -3.51
CA VAL A 74 8.49 -3.98 -2.31
C VAL A 74 9.31 -5.12 -1.72
N PHE A 75 10.62 -4.90 -1.60
CA PHE A 75 11.58 -5.83 -1.05
C PHE A 75 12.14 -5.29 0.27
N GLN A 76 12.55 -6.14 1.18
CA GLN A 76 13.32 -5.70 2.36
C GLN A 76 14.66 -5.09 1.93
N ASN A 77 15.38 -5.81 1.09
CA ASN A 77 16.64 -5.40 0.46
C ASN A 77 16.86 -6.20 -0.84
N PHE A 78 17.90 -5.85 -1.58
CA PHE A 78 18.32 -6.55 -2.80
C PHE A 78 19.65 -7.29 -2.63
N ASP A 79 20.05 -7.62 -1.41
CA ASP A 79 21.37 -8.18 -1.09
C ASP A 79 21.50 -9.67 -1.45
N ASN A 80 20.43 -10.31 -1.94
CA ASN A 80 20.42 -11.73 -2.20
C ASN A 80 19.87 -12.07 -3.59
N ILE A 81 20.30 -13.23 -4.11
CA ILE A 81 19.91 -13.69 -5.44
C ILE A 81 18.40 -14.00 -5.56
N TRP A 82 17.77 -14.39 -4.47
CA TRP A 82 16.34 -14.70 -4.45
C TRP A 82 15.49 -13.47 -4.77
N SER A 83 15.88 -12.31 -4.25
CA SER A 83 15.21 -11.05 -4.58
C SER A 83 15.20 -10.78 -6.09
N LEU A 84 16.29 -11.08 -6.79
CA LEU A 84 16.39 -10.95 -8.24
C LEU A 84 15.53 -11.95 -8.99
N GLU A 85 15.48 -13.20 -8.56
CA GLU A 85 14.64 -14.22 -9.19
C GLU A 85 13.15 -13.91 -9.00
N MET A 86 12.75 -13.46 -7.81
CA MET A 86 11.38 -13.02 -7.56
C MET A 86 11.03 -11.80 -8.42
N LEU A 87 11.93 -10.82 -8.51
CA LEU A 87 11.74 -9.66 -9.36
C LEU A 87 11.59 -10.04 -10.84
N ARG A 88 12.40 -10.98 -11.32
CA ARG A 88 12.30 -11.52 -12.69
C ARG A 88 10.91 -12.08 -12.98
N GLY A 89 10.38 -12.91 -12.06
CA GLY A 89 9.04 -13.48 -12.18
C GLY A 89 7.96 -12.39 -12.21
N ILE A 90 8.04 -11.43 -11.28
CA ILE A 90 7.08 -10.31 -11.21
C ILE A 90 7.11 -9.48 -12.50
N VAL A 91 8.29 -9.13 -13.00
CA VAL A 91 8.45 -8.33 -14.23
C VAL A 91 7.95 -9.09 -15.46
N HIS A 92 8.25 -10.40 -15.54
CA HIS A 92 7.78 -11.24 -16.64
C HIS A 92 6.25 -11.26 -16.71
N GLU A 93 5.60 -11.54 -15.59
CA GLU A 93 4.14 -11.60 -15.53
C GLU A 93 3.49 -10.23 -15.74
N ALA A 94 4.03 -9.19 -15.12
CA ALA A 94 3.54 -7.82 -15.33
C ALA A 94 3.62 -7.41 -16.81
N SER A 95 4.71 -7.77 -17.50
CA SER A 95 4.89 -7.48 -18.92
C SER A 95 3.87 -8.19 -19.81
N ALA A 96 3.51 -9.43 -19.47
CA ALA A 96 2.46 -10.18 -20.19
C ALA A 96 1.10 -9.49 -20.10
N HIS A 97 0.87 -8.70 -19.04
CA HIS A 97 -0.34 -7.89 -18.82
C HIS A 97 -0.16 -6.40 -19.17
N GLU A 98 0.86 -6.05 -19.92
CA GLU A 98 1.18 -4.66 -20.30
C GLU A 98 1.34 -3.71 -19.09
N MET A 99 1.80 -4.23 -17.96
CA MET A 99 2.05 -3.47 -16.73
C MET A 99 3.54 -3.19 -16.55
N SER A 100 3.84 -2.07 -15.92
CA SER A 100 5.19 -1.72 -15.47
C SER A 100 5.38 -2.07 -14.01
N VAL A 101 6.61 -2.38 -13.62
CA VAL A 101 6.98 -2.66 -12.22
C VAL A 101 7.89 -1.56 -11.70
N VAL A 102 7.55 -1.00 -10.55
CA VAL A 102 8.45 -0.14 -9.76
C VAL A 102 8.93 -0.96 -8.57
N THR A 103 10.23 -0.93 -8.32
CA THR A 103 10.85 -1.57 -7.16
C THR A 103 11.10 -0.56 -6.06
N THR A 104 10.88 -0.98 -4.82
CA THR A 104 11.08 -0.16 -3.62
C THR A 104 11.71 -1.02 -2.52
N GLU A 105 12.68 -0.48 -1.81
CA GLU A 105 13.18 -1.07 -0.57
C GLU A 105 12.39 -0.55 0.63
N SER A 106 11.96 -1.48 1.50
CA SER A 106 11.31 -1.14 2.78
C SER A 106 12.28 -1.12 3.96
N GLY A 107 13.54 -1.50 3.72
CA GLY A 107 14.49 -1.78 4.78
C GLY A 107 14.25 -3.12 5.48
N ASP A 108 15.24 -3.59 6.20
CA ASP A 108 15.16 -4.81 7.00
C ASP A 108 14.58 -4.55 8.40
N ARG A 109 14.47 -5.61 9.22
CA ARG A 109 13.97 -5.49 10.60
C ARG A 109 14.85 -4.62 11.49
N SER A 110 16.12 -4.48 11.17
CA SER A 110 17.09 -3.67 11.93
C SER A 110 17.06 -2.20 11.51
N HIS A 111 16.71 -1.94 10.26
CA HIS A 111 16.68 -0.62 9.66
C HIS A 111 15.39 -0.44 8.83
N PRO A 112 14.21 -0.42 9.48
CA PRO A 112 12.95 -0.26 8.75
C PRO A 112 12.85 1.18 8.20
N ASP A 113 12.53 1.30 6.92
CA ASP A 113 12.24 2.60 6.30
C ASP A 113 10.74 2.76 6.08
N SER A 114 10.04 3.35 7.03
CA SER A 114 8.59 3.60 6.94
C SER A 114 8.18 4.57 5.81
N ARG A 115 9.15 5.24 5.15
CA ARG A 115 8.89 6.19 4.04
C ARG A 115 8.46 5.49 2.77
N TRP A 116 8.72 4.18 2.62
CA TRP A 116 8.35 3.44 1.43
C TRP A 116 6.83 3.50 1.17
N VAL A 117 6.01 3.38 2.22
CA VAL A 117 4.54 3.47 2.11
C VAL A 117 4.12 4.82 1.52
N GLU A 118 4.75 5.92 1.92
CA GLU A 118 4.45 7.25 1.36
C GLU A 118 4.75 7.32 -0.14
N GLY A 119 5.82 6.66 -0.56
CA GLY A 119 6.15 6.51 -1.98
C GLY A 119 5.05 5.79 -2.75
N VAL A 120 4.60 4.63 -2.24
CA VAL A 120 3.49 3.84 -2.80
C VAL A 120 2.22 4.67 -2.89
N LEU A 121 1.84 5.34 -1.80
CA LEU A 121 0.62 6.15 -1.75
C LEU A 121 0.63 7.30 -2.76
N ARG A 122 1.80 7.87 -3.05
CA ARG A 122 1.94 8.91 -4.09
C ARG A 122 1.81 8.36 -5.50
N ARG A 123 2.41 7.20 -5.78
CA ARG A 123 2.41 6.55 -7.10
C ARG A 123 1.06 5.94 -7.43
N GLN A 124 0.30 5.53 -6.42
CA GLN A 124 -1.01 4.89 -6.55
C GLN A 124 -0.99 3.72 -7.55
N PRO A 125 -0.17 2.69 -7.30
CA PRO A 125 -0.12 1.52 -8.17
C PRO A 125 -1.47 0.79 -8.18
N LEU A 126 -1.66 -0.13 -9.12
CA LEU A 126 -2.80 -1.05 -9.13
C LEU A 126 -2.81 -1.92 -7.87
N GLY A 127 -1.63 -2.42 -7.49
CA GLY A 127 -1.41 -3.21 -6.29
C GLY A 127 0.07 -3.27 -5.92
N VAL A 128 0.32 -3.88 -4.76
CA VAL A 128 1.65 -4.04 -4.17
C VAL A 128 1.97 -5.52 -4.00
N VAL A 129 3.14 -5.95 -4.43
CA VAL A 129 3.72 -7.25 -4.13
C VAL A 129 4.81 -7.05 -3.07
N LEU A 130 4.61 -7.62 -1.89
CA LEU A 130 5.56 -7.59 -0.78
C LEU A 130 6.40 -8.86 -0.80
N VAL A 131 7.69 -8.74 -0.99
CA VAL A 131 8.61 -9.89 -1.10
C VAL A 131 9.44 -10.01 0.16
N PHE A 132 9.39 -11.18 0.81
CA PHE A 132 10.05 -11.50 2.07
C PHE A 132 9.71 -10.53 3.23
N SER A 133 8.59 -9.87 3.16
CA SER A 133 8.22 -8.80 4.09
C SER A 133 6.80 -8.98 4.62
N ASN A 134 6.57 -8.47 5.81
CA ASN A 134 5.24 -8.37 6.40
C ASN A 134 4.92 -6.89 6.65
N LEU A 135 3.65 -6.55 6.60
CA LEU A 135 3.16 -5.23 6.94
C LEU A 135 2.88 -5.11 8.44
N THR A 136 3.22 -3.98 9.00
CA THR A 136 2.66 -3.55 10.28
C THR A 136 1.18 -3.19 10.13
N GLU A 137 0.41 -3.20 11.21
CA GLU A 137 -1.01 -2.82 11.17
C GLU A 137 -1.22 -1.38 10.69
N SER A 138 -0.28 -0.49 11.01
CA SER A 138 -0.28 0.89 10.49
C SER A 138 -0.15 0.94 8.97
N GLU A 139 0.79 0.17 8.41
CA GLU A 139 1.02 0.11 6.96
C GLU A 139 -0.18 -0.49 6.23
N LYS A 140 -0.74 -1.60 6.76
CA LYS A 140 -1.98 -2.21 6.23
C LYS A 140 -3.12 -1.19 6.17
N SER A 141 -3.36 -0.52 7.30
CA SER A 141 -4.40 0.49 7.40
C SER A 141 -4.22 1.62 6.38
N ARG A 142 -2.98 2.04 6.15
CA ARG A 142 -2.67 3.09 5.18
C ARG A 142 -2.93 2.65 3.75
N LEU A 143 -2.51 1.45 3.36
CA LEU A 143 -2.79 0.91 2.03
C LEU A 143 -4.29 0.75 1.80
N GLN A 144 -5.03 0.21 2.78
CA GLN A 144 -6.48 0.06 2.74
C GLN A 144 -7.21 1.41 2.61
N ALA A 145 -6.80 2.43 3.36
CA ALA A 145 -7.38 3.78 3.29
C ALA A 145 -7.26 4.38 1.88
N PHE A 146 -6.27 3.96 1.10
CA PHE A 146 -6.07 4.38 -0.29
C PHE A 146 -6.59 3.36 -1.30
N ASN A 147 -7.24 2.28 -0.82
CA ASN A 147 -7.77 1.19 -1.65
C ASN A 147 -6.69 0.56 -2.55
N ILE A 148 -5.48 0.39 -2.00
CA ILE A 148 -4.36 -0.29 -2.65
C ILE A 148 -4.31 -1.71 -2.12
N ASP A 149 -4.59 -2.68 -2.99
CA ASP A 149 -4.51 -4.09 -2.66
C ASP A 149 -3.05 -4.56 -2.59
N TYR A 150 -2.80 -5.59 -1.79
CA TYR A 150 -1.46 -6.17 -1.71
C TYR A 150 -1.51 -7.69 -1.59
N VAL A 151 -0.42 -8.31 -2.00
CA VAL A 151 -0.14 -9.74 -1.82
C VAL A 151 1.26 -9.90 -1.21
N THR A 152 1.43 -10.87 -0.33
CA THR A 152 2.75 -11.22 0.22
C THR A 152 3.32 -12.42 -0.51
N LEU A 153 4.59 -12.33 -0.91
CA LEU A 153 5.34 -13.40 -1.54
C LEU A 153 6.44 -13.85 -0.59
N ASP A 154 6.35 -15.11 -0.18
CA ASP A 154 7.24 -15.75 0.82
C ASP A 154 7.38 -14.92 2.11
N PRO A 155 6.27 -14.67 2.84
CA PRO A 155 6.28 -13.82 4.04
C PRO A 155 7.20 -14.39 5.12
N ALA A 156 7.75 -13.51 5.95
CA ALA A 156 8.54 -13.92 7.11
C ALA A 156 7.61 -14.47 8.23
N GLY A 157 7.53 -15.78 8.38
CA GLY A 157 6.66 -16.47 9.33
C GLY A 157 5.28 -16.79 8.75
N ASP A 158 4.36 -17.22 9.61
CA ASP A 158 3.01 -17.59 9.17
C ASP A 158 2.21 -16.35 8.75
N PRO A 159 1.65 -16.36 7.55
CA PRO A 159 0.80 -15.26 7.10
C PRO A 159 -0.49 -15.24 7.91
N SER A 160 -0.99 -14.02 8.18
CA SER A 160 -2.34 -13.87 8.76
C SER A 160 -3.37 -14.50 7.82
N PRO A 161 -4.41 -15.19 8.34
CA PRO A 161 -5.47 -15.79 7.53
C PRO A 161 -6.17 -14.82 6.58
N ASP A 162 -6.17 -13.54 6.94
CA ASP A 162 -6.83 -12.48 6.16
C ASP A 162 -5.95 -11.90 5.04
N ASN A 163 -4.69 -12.34 4.93
CA ASN A 163 -3.76 -11.83 3.93
C ASN A 163 -3.62 -12.80 2.77
N LEU A 164 -3.76 -12.30 1.55
CA LEU A 164 -3.37 -13.05 0.37
C LEU A 164 -1.87 -13.26 0.38
N SER A 165 -1.44 -14.52 0.35
CA SER A 165 -0.02 -14.86 0.35
C SER A 165 0.28 -16.03 -0.59
N VAL A 166 1.49 -16.02 -1.15
CA VAL A 166 2.08 -17.11 -1.91
C VAL A 166 3.41 -17.44 -1.24
N GLN A 167 3.61 -18.70 -0.91
CA GLN A 167 4.84 -19.15 -0.24
C GLN A 167 5.26 -20.54 -0.69
N ALA A 168 6.56 -20.84 -0.56
CA ALA A 168 7.07 -22.19 -0.72
C ALA A 168 6.71 -23.05 0.50
N ASP A 169 6.38 -24.32 0.27
CA ASP A 169 6.18 -25.30 1.36
C ASP A 169 7.54 -25.78 1.89
N ASN A 170 8.23 -24.89 2.59
CA ASN A 170 9.55 -25.15 3.16
C ASN A 170 9.50 -26.20 4.28
N TRP A 171 8.37 -26.37 4.96
CA TRP A 171 8.19 -27.38 5.99
C TRP A 171 8.23 -28.78 5.39
N THR A 172 7.39 -29.05 4.40
CA THR A 172 7.38 -30.35 3.69
C THR A 172 8.72 -30.61 3.00
N GLY A 173 9.33 -29.59 2.39
CA GLY A 173 10.66 -29.69 1.79
C GLY A 173 11.72 -30.12 2.80
N GLY A 174 11.77 -29.48 3.98
CA GLY A 174 12.68 -29.84 5.07
C GLY A 174 12.44 -31.27 5.59
N LEU A 175 11.18 -31.65 5.77
CA LEU A 175 10.82 -33.01 6.22
C LEU A 175 11.25 -34.09 5.23
N ILE A 176 11.08 -33.84 3.93
CA ILE A 176 11.55 -34.78 2.89
C ILE A 176 13.07 -34.88 2.90
N ALA A 177 13.78 -33.76 2.98
CA ALA A 177 15.23 -33.74 3.01
C ALA A 177 15.83 -34.47 4.22
N THR A 178 15.17 -34.45 5.39
CA THR A 178 15.65 -35.12 6.62
C THR A 178 15.31 -36.61 6.69
N ARG A 179 14.44 -37.12 5.81
CA ARG A 179 14.07 -38.54 5.74
C ARG A 179 14.97 -39.37 4.84
N HIS A 180 15.86 -38.75 4.10
CA HIS A 180 16.91 -39.36 3.26
C HIS A 180 18.24 -39.40 4.01
#